data_9a9ef508e7663368846b34f3ccd08680
#
_entry.id   9a9ef508e7663368846b34f3ccd08680
#
_cell.length_a   1.000
_cell.length_b   1.000
_cell.length_c   1.000
_cell.angle_alpha   90.00
_cell.angle_beta   90.00
_cell.angle_gamma   90.00
#
_symmetry.space_group_name_H-M   'P 1'
#
loop_
_entity.id
_entity.type
_entity.pdbx_description
1 polymer ?
#
loop_
_entity_poly.entity_id
_entity_poly.type
_entity_poly.pdbx_seq_one_letter_code
_entity_poly.pdbx_strand_id
1 'polypeptide(L)'
;QHSREEFRSLAGQLLTAQEEERRRIARDLHDDVNQRLAMLAMDLRRIEKGEAGDFASIISMVRSITGRLTAVSDDVRQMAYRFHPSILDDLGLTKAVRRLVDDFSASTGVHAVYVHHDPVNPVPSDLATSVYRIAQESLNNVAHHAQASEVEVELICDEGRVTLSIRDNGVGFDSMQASQMRGRLGLLSMKERVRLVQGTLEIRTAPGHGTHIEVDVPIGGSAHV
;
A
#
# COMPACT_ATOMS: atom_id res chain seq x y z
N GLN A 1 -6.03 33.02 -14.26
CA GLN A 1 -4.73 32.58 -14.76
C GLN A 1 -3.73 32.35 -13.62
N HIS A 2 -3.62 33.24 -12.66
CA HIS A 2 -2.70 33.14 -11.51
C HIS A 2 -2.87 31.86 -10.68
N SER A 3 -4.10 31.47 -10.37
CA SER A 3 -4.41 30.24 -9.62
C SER A 3 -4.02 28.94 -10.36
N ARG A 4 -4.03 28.96 -11.71
CA ARG A 4 -3.55 27.81 -12.51
C ARG A 4 -2.04 27.66 -12.53
N GLU A 5 -1.32 28.77 -12.50
CA GLU A 5 0.16 28.78 -12.45
C GLU A 5 0.66 28.36 -11.07
N GLU A 6 0.03 28.84 -10.01
CA GLU A 6 0.31 28.39 -8.63
C GLU A 6 0.05 26.89 -8.48
N PHE A 7 -1.07 26.38 -9.01
CA PHE A 7 -1.37 24.94 -8.96
C PHE A 7 -0.35 24.10 -9.73
N ARG A 8 0.11 24.55 -10.91
CA ARG A 8 1.17 23.86 -11.67
C ARG A 8 2.50 23.89 -10.93
N SER A 9 2.85 24.98 -10.31
CA SER A 9 4.08 25.10 -9.49
C SER A 9 4.03 24.16 -8.28
N LEU A 10 2.90 24.12 -7.55
CA LEU A 10 2.71 23.19 -6.41
C LEU A 10 2.75 21.73 -6.85
N ALA A 11 2.09 21.39 -7.96
CA ALA A 11 2.12 20.03 -8.51
C ALA A 11 3.54 19.60 -8.92
N GLY A 12 4.32 20.52 -9.52
CA GLY A 12 5.72 20.29 -9.84
C GLY A 12 6.58 20.07 -8.60
N GLN A 13 6.41 20.89 -7.56
CA GLN A 13 7.11 20.74 -6.28
C GLN A 13 6.76 19.42 -5.58
N LEU A 14 5.49 19.00 -5.61
CA LEU A 14 5.04 17.73 -5.05
C LEU A 14 5.64 16.53 -5.78
N LEU A 15 5.69 16.56 -7.11
CA LEU A 15 6.32 15.50 -7.91
C LEU A 15 7.81 15.41 -7.63
N THR A 16 8.51 16.54 -7.53
CA THR A 16 9.93 16.59 -7.19
C THR A 16 10.20 16.06 -5.78
N ALA A 17 9.43 16.51 -4.79
CA ALA A 17 9.53 16.03 -3.41
C ALA A 17 9.24 14.52 -3.29
N GLN A 18 8.26 14.02 -4.05
CA GLN A 18 7.94 12.59 -4.10
C GLN A 18 9.07 11.78 -4.72
N GLU A 19 9.72 12.29 -5.77
CA GLU A 19 10.84 11.63 -6.42
C GLU A 19 12.11 11.65 -5.55
N GLU A 20 12.38 12.75 -4.86
CA GLU A 20 13.48 12.86 -3.87
C GLU A 20 13.27 11.90 -2.71
N GLU A 21 12.07 11.81 -2.18
CA GLU A 21 11.70 10.87 -1.12
C GLU A 21 11.86 9.42 -1.58
N ARG A 22 11.41 9.09 -2.79
CA ARG A 22 11.64 7.77 -3.40
C ARG A 22 13.12 7.42 -3.51
N ARG A 23 13.96 8.37 -3.95
CA ARG A 23 15.41 8.18 -4.05
C ARG A 23 16.07 8.04 -2.69
N ARG A 24 15.60 8.76 -1.68
CA ARG A 24 16.09 8.65 -0.31
C ARG A 24 15.79 7.26 0.24
N ILE A 25 14.54 6.83 0.16
CA ILE A 25 14.10 5.53 0.67
C ILE A 25 14.81 4.39 -0.06
N ALA A 26 14.99 4.50 -1.38
CA ALA A 26 15.72 3.48 -2.15
C ALA A 26 17.19 3.35 -1.70
N ARG A 27 17.85 4.45 -1.32
CA ARG A 27 19.21 4.42 -0.77
C ARG A 27 19.26 3.83 0.63
N ASP A 28 18.40 4.29 1.53
CA ASP A 28 18.35 3.81 2.92
C ASP A 28 18.08 2.28 2.94
N LEU A 29 17.23 1.82 2.04
CA LEU A 29 16.93 0.42 1.84
C LEU A 29 18.11 -0.39 1.31
N HIS A 30 18.75 0.11 0.26
CA HIS A 30 19.92 -0.53 -0.34
C HIS A 30 21.02 -0.70 0.70
N ASP A 31 21.21 0.27 1.57
CA ASP A 31 22.25 0.23 2.60
C ASP A 31 21.89 -0.77 3.72
N ASP A 32 20.65 -0.77 4.23
CA ASP A 32 20.22 -1.71 5.28
C ASP A 32 20.23 -3.17 4.77
N VAL A 33 19.66 -3.43 3.57
CA VAL A 33 19.66 -4.78 2.98
C VAL A 33 21.08 -5.27 2.73
N ASN A 34 21.95 -4.45 2.15
CA ASN A 34 23.33 -4.83 1.91
C ASN A 34 24.11 -5.11 3.19
N GLN A 35 23.89 -4.32 4.25
CA GLN A 35 24.52 -4.57 5.53
C GLN A 35 24.08 -5.90 6.14
N ARG A 36 22.80 -6.23 6.11
CA ARG A 36 22.28 -7.53 6.61
C ARG A 36 22.78 -8.71 5.77
N LEU A 37 22.82 -8.58 4.44
CA LEU A 37 23.38 -9.60 3.57
C LEU A 37 24.88 -9.81 3.80
N ALA A 38 25.64 -8.74 4.04
CA ALA A 38 27.05 -8.84 4.37
C ALA A 38 27.29 -9.62 5.69
N MET A 39 26.47 -9.37 6.73
CA MET A 39 26.52 -10.13 7.98
C MET A 39 26.21 -11.61 7.78
N LEU A 40 25.21 -11.95 6.97
CA LEU A 40 24.89 -13.34 6.63
C LEU A 40 26.05 -14.02 5.88
N ALA A 41 26.68 -13.31 4.94
CA ALA A 41 27.85 -13.81 4.21
C ALA A 41 29.06 -14.04 5.13
N MET A 42 29.26 -13.20 6.16
CA MET A 42 30.31 -13.41 7.16
C MET A 42 30.06 -14.65 8.01
N ASP A 43 28.83 -14.87 8.45
CA ASP A 43 28.46 -16.06 9.23
C ASP A 43 28.63 -17.34 8.41
N LEU A 44 28.24 -17.33 7.13
CA LEU A 44 28.50 -18.47 6.22
C LEU A 44 29.98 -18.75 6.04
N ARG A 45 30.82 -17.72 5.87
CA ARG A 45 32.31 -17.91 5.79
C ARG A 45 32.92 -18.48 7.05
N ARG A 46 32.38 -18.18 8.24
CA ARG A 46 32.83 -18.80 9.49
C ARG A 46 32.53 -20.27 9.53
N ILE A 47 31.35 -20.70 9.02
CA ILE A 47 31.02 -22.14 8.87
C ILE A 47 31.97 -22.81 7.87
N GLU A 48 32.20 -22.19 6.71
CA GLU A 48 33.06 -22.69 5.65
C GLU A 48 34.52 -22.91 6.12
N LYS A 49 35.03 -22.00 6.97
CA LYS A 49 36.36 -22.07 7.56
C LYS A 49 36.48 -23.06 8.74
N GLY A 50 35.38 -23.72 9.14
CA GLY A 50 35.35 -24.61 10.30
C GLY A 50 35.45 -23.86 11.65
N GLU A 51 35.20 -22.53 11.67
CA GLU A 51 35.28 -21.70 12.89
C GLU A 51 33.96 -21.75 13.70
N ALA A 52 32.97 -22.49 13.27
CA ALA A 52 31.63 -22.53 13.87
C ALA A 52 31.45 -23.49 15.04
N GLY A 53 32.52 -24.19 15.44
CA GLY A 53 32.51 -25.11 16.56
C GLY A 53 32.04 -26.53 16.18
N ASP A 54 31.31 -27.18 17.08
CA ASP A 54 30.79 -28.53 16.89
C ASP A 54 29.57 -28.57 15.94
N PHE A 55 29.15 -29.79 15.57
CA PHE A 55 28.03 -29.99 14.65
C PHE A 55 26.72 -29.36 15.14
N ALA A 56 26.47 -29.36 16.45
CA ALA A 56 25.27 -28.73 17.02
C ALA A 56 25.30 -27.20 16.85
N SER A 57 26.46 -26.58 17.04
CA SER A 57 26.71 -25.15 16.84
C SER A 57 26.52 -24.76 15.37
N ILE A 58 27.01 -25.58 14.43
CA ILE A 58 26.81 -25.38 12.99
C ILE A 58 25.32 -25.39 12.63
N ILE A 59 24.58 -26.40 13.10
CA ILE A 59 23.11 -26.47 12.85
C ILE A 59 22.39 -25.26 13.41
N SER A 60 22.72 -24.83 14.62
CA SER A 60 22.14 -23.64 15.24
C SER A 60 22.43 -22.38 14.41
N MET A 61 23.65 -22.21 13.93
CA MET A 61 24.07 -21.08 13.11
C MET A 61 23.36 -21.07 11.74
N VAL A 62 23.25 -22.22 11.07
CA VAL A 62 22.50 -22.38 9.81
C VAL A 62 21.04 -21.99 10.00
N ARG A 63 20.39 -22.45 11.08
CA ARG A 63 19.00 -22.10 11.40
C ARG A 63 18.82 -20.60 11.63
N SER A 64 19.75 -19.96 12.34
CA SER A 64 19.77 -18.52 12.54
C SER A 64 19.94 -17.75 11.23
N ILE A 65 20.86 -18.19 10.36
CA ILE A 65 21.08 -17.59 9.03
C ILE A 65 19.82 -17.69 8.18
N THR A 66 19.19 -18.86 8.15
CA THR A 66 17.94 -19.08 7.40
C THR A 66 16.84 -18.15 7.88
N GLY A 67 16.63 -18.03 9.20
CA GLY A 67 15.61 -17.11 9.76
C GLY A 67 15.86 -15.65 9.39
N ARG A 68 17.13 -15.21 9.49
CA ARG A 68 17.49 -13.81 9.11
C ARG A 68 17.37 -13.57 7.60
N LEU A 69 17.69 -14.56 6.77
CA LEU A 69 17.53 -14.46 5.32
C LEU A 69 16.06 -14.33 4.93
N THR A 70 15.18 -15.13 5.58
CA THR A 70 13.72 -15.03 5.38
C THR A 70 13.22 -13.63 5.77
N ALA A 71 13.65 -13.10 6.92
CA ALA A 71 13.27 -11.75 7.36
C ALA A 71 13.72 -10.67 6.36
N VAL A 72 14.95 -10.72 5.85
CA VAL A 72 15.43 -9.80 4.81
C VAL A 72 14.60 -9.91 3.53
N SER A 73 14.27 -11.14 3.12
CA SER A 73 13.43 -11.38 1.93
C SER A 73 12.03 -10.78 2.10
N ASP A 74 11.43 -10.92 3.29
CA ASP A 74 10.11 -10.37 3.59
C ASP A 74 10.14 -8.84 3.67
N ASP A 75 11.17 -8.26 4.28
CA ASP A 75 11.37 -6.79 4.31
C ASP A 75 11.51 -6.23 2.89
N VAL A 76 12.35 -6.84 2.03
CA VAL A 76 12.50 -6.43 0.62
C VAL A 76 11.18 -6.56 -0.14
N ARG A 77 10.43 -7.64 0.09
CA ARG A 77 9.11 -7.83 -0.53
C ARG A 77 8.10 -6.78 -0.09
N GLN A 78 8.01 -6.48 1.22
CA GLN A 78 7.15 -5.43 1.75
C GLN A 78 7.50 -4.05 1.16
N MET A 79 8.78 -3.77 0.98
CA MET A 79 9.22 -2.51 0.39
C MET A 79 8.96 -2.43 -1.10
N ALA A 80 9.19 -3.52 -1.85
CA ALA A 80 8.79 -3.61 -3.25
C ALA A 80 7.28 -3.32 -3.42
N TYR A 81 6.45 -3.84 -2.51
CA TYR A 81 5.01 -3.56 -2.50
C TYR A 81 4.65 -2.09 -2.19
N ARG A 82 5.49 -1.37 -1.45
CA ARG A 82 5.30 0.07 -1.22
C ARG A 82 5.61 0.91 -2.47
N PHE A 83 6.58 0.50 -3.29
CA PHE A 83 7.06 1.28 -4.44
C PHE A 83 6.44 0.88 -5.77
N HIS A 84 6.25 -0.41 -5.99
CA HIS A 84 5.54 -0.93 -7.16
C HIS A 84 4.68 -2.11 -6.70
N PRO A 85 3.37 -2.11 -6.95
CA PRO A 85 2.54 -3.23 -6.50
C PRO A 85 2.73 -4.45 -7.44
N SER A 86 3.95 -5.01 -7.48
CA SER A 86 4.25 -6.27 -8.19
C SER A 86 3.33 -7.41 -7.74
N ILE A 87 2.76 -7.29 -6.53
CA ILE A 87 1.71 -8.19 -6.03
C ILE A 87 0.48 -8.24 -6.96
N LEU A 88 0.21 -7.15 -7.69
CA LEU A 88 -0.90 -7.10 -8.65
C LEU A 88 -0.62 -7.94 -9.89
N ASP A 89 0.64 -7.98 -10.34
CA ASP A 89 1.06 -8.78 -11.49
C ASP A 89 1.04 -10.27 -11.14
N ASP A 90 1.44 -10.61 -9.89
CA ASP A 90 1.54 -12.01 -9.44
C ASP A 90 0.19 -12.60 -9.00
N LEU A 91 -0.62 -11.84 -8.27
CA LEU A 91 -1.83 -12.34 -7.60
C LEU A 91 -3.15 -11.78 -8.17
N GLY A 92 -3.10 -10.71 -8.93
CA GLY A 92 -4.28 -9.95 -9.33
C GLY A 92 -4.86 -9.08 -8.21
N LEU A 93 -5.81 -8.20 -8.57
CA LEU A 93 -6.34 -7.15 -7.68
C LEU A 93 -7.02 -7.71 -6.42
N THR A 94 -7.92 -8.67 -6.55
CA THR A 94 -8.71 -9.21 -5.42
C THR A 94 -7.84 -9.86 -4.34
N LYS A 95 -6.86 -10.66 -4.73
CA LYS A 95 -5.94 -11.32 -3.80
C LYS A 95 -4.94 -10.33 -3.19
N ALA A 96 -4.51 -9.33 -3.97
CA ALA A 96 -3.63 -8.28 -3.48
C ALA A 96 -4.33 -7.43 -2.39
N VAL A 97 -5.59 -7.04 -2.60
CA VAL A 97 -6.38 -6.31 -1.60
C VAL A 97 -6.67 -7.19 -0.38
N ARG A 98 -6.98 -8.48 -0.55
CA ARG A 98 -7.12 -9.41 0.58
C ARG A 98 -5.89 -9.38 1.47
N ARG A 99 -4.72 -9.59 0.88
CA ARG A 99 -3.47 -9.58 1.63
C ARG A 99 -3.23 -8.24 2.34
N LEU A 100 -3.54 -7.13 1.70
CA LEU A 100 -3.43 -5.79 2.29
C LEU A 100 -4.32 -5.67 3.54
N VAL A 101 -5.55 -6.19 3.50
CA VAL A 101 -6.50 -6.20 4.63
C VAL A 101 -6.03 -7.11 5.76
N ASP A 102 -5.53 -8.31 5.42
CA ASP A 102 -5.00 -9.27 6.40
C ASP A 102 -3.78 -8.69 7.13
N ASP A 103 -2.82 -8.12 6.39
CA ASP A 103 -1.62 -7.47 6.95
C ASP A 103 -1.99 -6.25 7.82
N PHE A 104 -2.98 -5.46 7.43
CA PHE A 104 -3.52 -4.34 8.21
C PHE A 104 -4.10 -4.84 9.54
N SER A 105 -4.99 -5.83 9.51
CA SER A 105 -5.61 -6.38 10.72
C SER A 105 -4.58 -6.95 11.67
N ALA A 106 -3.59 -7.69 11.15
CA ALA A 106 -2.51 -8.29 11.96
C ALA A 106 -1.61 -7.23 12.62
N SER A 107 -1.35 -6.10 11.93
CA SER A 107 -0.44 -5.06 12.43
C SER A 107 -1.08 -4.06 13.37
N THR A 108 -2.38 -3.78 13.20
CA THR A 108 -3.10 -2.75 13.97
C THR A 108 -3.98 -3.32 15.08
N GLY A 109 -4.38 -4.59 14.96
CA GLY A 109 -5.38 -5.20 15.84
C GLY A 109 -6.83 -4.77 15.56
N VAL A 110 -7.08 -3.94 14.55
CA VAL A 110 -8.43 -3.57 14.11
C VAL A 110 -9.07 -4.76 13.42
N HIS A 111 -10.32 -5.05 13.78
CA HIS A 111 -11.08 -6.11 13.11
C HIS A 111 -11.40 -5.69 11.67
N ALA A 112 -10.81 -6.39 10.69
CA ALA A 112 -11.01 -6.08 9.28
C ALA A 112 -11.77 -7.20 8.56
N VAL A 113 -12.88 -6.85 7.92
CA VAL A 113 -13.70 -7.76 7.11
C VAL A 113 -13.46 -7.46 5.65
N TYR A 114 -13.18 -8.51 4.84
CA TYR A 114 -13.03 -8.37 3.41
C TYR A 114 -14.03 -9.20 2.63
N VAL A 115 -14.85 -8.52 1.84
CA VAL A 115 -15.81 -9.12 0.92
C VAL A 115 -15.37 -8.82 -0.52
N HIS A 116 -15.42 -9.78 -1.41
CA HIS A 116 -15.03 -9.58 -2.81
C HIS A 116 -15.80 -10.47 -3.77
N HIS A 117 -15.95 -9.98 -5.01
CA HIS A 117 -16.31 -10.76 -6.16
C HIS A 117 -15.16 -10.71 -7.18
N ASP A 118 -14.70 -11.90 -7.59
CA ASP A 118 -13.60 -12.01 -8.54
C ASP A 118 -14.01 -11.53 -9.93
N PRO A 119 -13.15 -10.84 -10.66
CA PRO A 119 -13.42 -10.38 -12.01
C PRO A 119 -13.55 -11.54 -12.99
N VAL A 120 -14.53 -11.47 -13.89
CA VAL A 120 -14.68 -12.42 -15.01
C VAL A 120 -13.54 -12.23 -16.02
N ASN A 121 -13.06 -11.00 -16.19
CA ASN A 121 -11.94 -10.64 -17.08
C ASN A 121 -10.81 -9.98 -16.28
N PRO A 122 -9.56 -10.06 -16.73
CA PRO A 122 -8.45 -9.38 -16.08
C PRO A 122 -8.70 -7.88 -15.98
N VAL A 123 -8.50 -7.33 -14.78
CA VAL A 123 -8.56 -5.87 -14.56
C VAL A 123 -7.33 -5.22 -15.17
N PRO A 124 -7.46 -4.15 -15.99
CA PRO A 124 -6.31 -3.43 -16.53
C PRO A 124 -5.33 -2.98 -15.44
N SER A 125 -4.02 -3.09 -15.71
CA SER A 125 -2.96 -2.87 -14.72
C SER A 125 -3.01 -1.48 -14.08
N ASP A 126 -3.24 -0.42 -14.87
CA ASP A 126 -3.33 0.96 -14.38
C ASP A 126 -4.53 1.16 -13.44
N LEU A 127 -5.66 0.52 -13.78
CA LEU A 127 -6.87 0.53 -12.96
C LEU A 127 -6.64 -0.26 -11.67
N ALA A 128 -6.09 -1.47 -11.77
CA ALA A 128 -5.77 -2.30 -10.61
C ALA A 128 -4.80 -1.58 -9.64
N THR A 129 -3.77 -0.93 -10.19
CA THR A 129 -2.82 -0.13 -9.41
C THR A 129 -3.52 1.04 -8.71
N SER A 130 -4.39 1.77 -9.40
CA SER A 130 -5.10 2.91 -8.83
C SER A 130 -6.01 2.48 -7.68
N VAL A 131 -6.82 1.43 -7.88
CA VAL A 131 -7.73 0.88 -6.86
C VAL A 131 -6.96 0.35 -5.65
N TYR A 132 -5.89 -0.41 -5.87
CA TYR A 132 -5.03 -0.92 -4.80
C TYR A 132 -4.41 0.20 -3.96
N ARG A 133 -3.91 1.27 -4.59
CA ARG A 133 -3.33 2.43 -3.89
C ARG A 133 -4.36 3.20 -3.09
N ILE A 134 -5.60 3.27 -3.56
CA ILE A 134 -6.68 3.89 -2.81
C ILE A 134 -7.03 3.04 -1.59
N ALA A 135 -7.12 1.71 -1.73
CA ALA A 135 -7.32 0.81 -0.60
C ALA A 135 -6.20 0.95 0.45
N GLN A 136 -4.95 1.00 0.00
CA GLN A 136 -3.78 1.19 0.87
C GLN A 136 -3.84 2.51 1.64
N GLU A 137 -4.14 3.62 0.98
CA GLU A 137 -4.25 4.94 1.61
C GLU A 137 -5.43 5.01 2.57
N SER A 138 -6.55 4.39 2.21
CA SER A 138 -7.74 4.34 3.07
C SER A 138 -7.47 3.59 4.37
N LEU A 139 -6.87 2.39 4.30
CA LEU A 139 -6.48 1.61 5.47
C LEU A 139 -5.41 2.31 6.32
N ASN A 140 -4.46 3.00 5.67
CA ASN A 140 -3.49 3.84 6.38
C ASN A 140 -4.16 4.98 7.16
N ASN A 141 -5.20 5.60 6.59
CA ASN A 141 -5.98 6.62 7.28
C ASN A 141 -6.76 6.04 8.46
N VAL A 142 -7.31 4.83 8.34
CA VAL A 142 -7.95 4.12 9.44
C VAL A 142 -6.95 3.88 10.57
N ALA A 143 -5.75 3.35 10.27
CA ALA A 143 -4.72 3.05 11.25
C ALA A 143 -4.27 4.27 12.06
N HIS A 144 -4.13 5.43 11.39
CA HIS A 144 -3.50 6.60 12.00
C HIS A 144 -4.50 7.65 12.52
N HIS A 145 -5.73 7.66 12.01
CA HIS A 145 -6.64 8.78 12.24
C HIS A 145 -8.02 8.38 12.74
N ALA A 146 -8.51 7.16 12.42
CA ALA A 146 -9.90 6.82 12.68
C ALA A 146 -10.18 6.38 14.13
N GLN A 147 -9.21 5.83 14.84
CA GLN A 147 -9.45 5.15 16.14
C GLN A 147 -10.59 4.12 16.03
N ALA A 148 -10.71 3.48 14.88
CA ALA A 148 -11.73 2.50 14.61
C ALA A 148 -11.42 1.16 15.29
N SER A 149 -12.44 0.42 15.68
CA SER A 149 -12.34 -0.97 16.12
C SER A 149 -12.63 -1.96 14.99
N GLU A 150 -13.31 -1.49 13.94
CA GLU A 150 -13.74 -2.31 12.82
C GLU A 150 -13.62 -1.54 11.50
N VAL A 151 -13.23 -2.25 10.44
CA VAL A 151 -13.24 -1.76 9.06
C VAL A 151 -13.78 -2.85 8.14
N GLU A 152 -14.67 -2.48 7.26
CA GLU A 152 -15.19 -3.33 6.18
C GLU A 152 -14.61 -2.85 4.85
N VAL A 153 -14.05 -3.78 4.09
CA VAL A 153 -13.54 -3.55 2.74
C VAL A 153 -14.28 -4.46 1.77
N GLU A 154 -14.94 -3.87 0.81
CA GLU A 154 -15.66 -4.59 -0.24
C GLU A 154 -15.07 -4.24 -1.60
N LEU A 155 -14.74 -5.25 -2.40
CA LEU A 155 -14.24 -5.11 -3.76
C LEU A 155 -15.09 -5.94 -4.72
N ILE A 156 -15.85 -5.29 -5.58
CA ILE A 156 -16.70 -5.91 -6.58
C ILE A 156 -16.10 -5.64 -7.95
N CYS A 157 -15.84 -6.70 -8.69
CA CYS A 157 -15.35 -6.64 -10.07
C CYS A 157 -16.39 -7.27 -11.00
N ASP A 158 -17.17 -6.43 -11.65
CA ASP A 158 -18.18 -6.85 -12.66
C ASP A 158 -17.62 -6.76 -14.08
N GLU A 159 -18.41 -7.20 -15.09
CA GLU A 159 -17.98 -7.20 -16.50
C GLU A 159 -17.57 -5.82 -17.06
N GLY A 160 -18.03 -4.74 -16.45
CA GLY A 160 -17.79 -3.38 -16.93
C GLY A 160 -17.25 -2.40 -15.88
N ARG A 161 -17.11 -2.82 -14.61
CA ARG A 161 -16.80 -1.90 -13.51
C ARG A 161 -16.02 -2.60 -12.40
N VAL A 162 -15.21 -1.79 -11.72
CA VAL A 162 -14.61 -2.13 -10.41
C VAL A 162 -15.12 -1.14 -9.38
N THR A 163 -15.75 -1.66 -8.33
CA THR A 163 -16.22 -0.87 -7.19
C THR A 163 -15.43 -1.27 -5.96
N LEU A 164 -14.84 -0.29 -5.28
CA LEU A 164 -14.17 -0.44 -3.98
C LEU A 164 -14.93 0.37 -2.95
N SER A 165 -15.40 -0.28 -1.88
CA SER A 165 -16.04 0.36 -0.74
C SER A 165 -15.23 0.07 0.53
N ILE A 166 -14.89 1.10 1.30
CA ILE A 166 -14.17 0.98 2.57
C ILE A 166 -14.91 1.79 3.61
N ARG A 167 -15.36 1.12 4.67
CA ARG A 167 -16.12 1.73 5.76
C ARG A 167 -15.48 1.41 7.10
N ASP A 168 -15.17 2.43 7.89
CA ASP A 168 -14.74 2.30 9.28
C ASP A 168 -15.79 2.84 10.25
N ASN A 169 -15.75 2.35 11.48
CA ASN A 169 -16.59 2.81 12.59
C ASN A 169 -15.88 3.82 13.51
N GLY A 170 -14.89 4.52 13.01
CA GLY A 170 -14.05 5.42 13.79
C GLY A 170 -14.67 6.78 14.09
N VAL A 171 -13.82 7.72 14.50
CA VAL A 171 -14.24 9.07 14.92
C VAL A 171 -14.75 9.95 13.78
N GLY A 172 -14.49 9.59 12.52
CA GLY A 172 -14.81 10.42 11.37
C GLY A 172 -14.15 11.81 11.43
N PHE A 173 -14.51 12.68 10.51
CA PHE A 173 -13.99 14.06 10.48
C PHE A 173 -14.95 15.02 9.78
N ASP A 174 -14.76 16.33 10.02
CA ASP A 174 -15.46 17.37 9.28
C ASP A 174 -14.80 17.56 7.91
N SER A 175 -15.52 17.19 6.85
CA SER A 175 -15.02 17.26 5.47
C SER A 175 -14.68 18.68 5.02
N MET A 176 -15.32 19.72 5.60
CA MET A 176 -15.01 21.10 5.30
C MET A 176 -13.72 21.58 5.98
N GLN A 177 -13.43 21.12 7.19
CA GLN A 177 -12.18 21.42 7.91
C GLN A 177 -11.00 20.58 7.41
N ALA A 178 -11.22 19.35 7.00
CA ALA A 178 -10.19 18.49 6.41
C ALA A 178 -9.55 19.10 5.16
N SER A 179 -10.26 20.03 4.48
CA SER A 179 -9.69 20.79 3.37
C SER A 179 -8.54 21.74 3.78
N GLN A 180 -8.31 21.99 5.06
CA GLN A 180 -7.28 22.91 5.58
C GLN A 180 -6.10 22.22 6.31
N MET A 181 -6.14 20.89 6.61
CA MET A 181 -5.15 20.18 7.43
C MET A 181 -4.23 19.24 6.63
N ARG A 182 -3.18 18.70 7.30
CA ARG A 182 -2.16 17.78 6.73
C ARG A 182 -2.70 16.50 6.07
N GLY A 183 -3.95 16.08 6.34
CA GLY A 183 -4.65 15.00 5.65
C GLY A 183 -5.00 15.27 4.18
N ARG A 184 -4.74 16.48 3.69
CA ARG A 184 -5.01 16.92 2.32
C ARG A 184 -4.33 16.09 1.23
N LEU A 185 -3.11 15.63 1.47
CA LEU A 185 -2.31 14.94 0.45
C LEU A 185 -2.86 13.54 0.12
N GLY A 186 -3.30 12.79 1.12
CA GLY A 186 -3.87 11.45 0.92
C GLY A 186 -5.19 11.51 0.15
N LEU A 187 -6.13 12.35 0.60
CA LEU A 187 -7.41 12.53 -0.08
C LEU A 187 -7.27 13.12 -1.49
N LEU A 188 -6.33 14.05 -1.67
CA LEU A 188 -6.03 14.62 -2.99
C LEU A 188 -5.41 13.56 -3.91
N SER A 189 -4.48 12.75 -3.40
CA SER A 189 -3.87 11.65 -4.14
C SER A 189 -4.92 10.63 -4.58
N MET A 190 -5.87 10.26 -3.71
CA MET A 190 -6.98 9.37 -4.09
C MET A 190 -7.84 9.99 -5.21
N LYS A 191 -8.20 11.27 -5.10
CA LYS A 191 -8.99 11.97 -6.14
C LYS A 191 -8.29 11.99 -7.49
N GLU A 192 -6.98 12.30 -7.53
CA GLU A 192 -6.22 12.31 -8.78
C GLU A 192 -6.07 10.90 -9.38
N ARG A 193 -5.87 9.87 -8.54
CA ARG A 193 -5.81 8.47 -9.02
C ARG A 193 -7.11 8.03 -9.67
N VAL A 194 -8.24 8.32 -9.02
CA VAL A 194 -9.57 7.99 -9.56
C VAL A 194 -9.82 8.72 -10.88
N ARG A 195 -9.42 10.01 -10.97
CA ARG A 195 -9.53 10.79 -12.19
C ARG A 195 -8.71 10.21 -13.35
N LEU A 196 -7.49 9.71 -13.09
CA LEU A 196 -6.62 9.10 -14.11
C LEU A 196 -7.26 7.85 -14.75
N VAL A 197 -8.08 7.12 -14.01
CA VAL A 197 -8.80 5.94 -14.51
C VAL A 197 -10.27 6.23 -14.84
N GLN A 198 -10.61 7.51 -14.98
CA GLN A 198 -11.97 7.99 -15.35
C GLN A 198 -13.08 7.48 -14.41
N GLY A 199 -12.74 7.24 -13.16
CA GLY A 199 -13.65 6.80 -12.12
C GLY A 199 -14.30 7.95 -11.35
N THR A 200 -15.10 7.58 -10.36
CA THR A 200 -15.71 8.49 -9.37
C THR A 200 -15.27 8.10 -7.96
N LEU A 201 -15.09 9.09 -7.09
CA LEU A 201 -14.76 8.93 -5.68
C LEU A 201 -15.77 9.69 -4.85
N GLU A 202 -16.45 8.98 -3.97
CA GLU A 202 -17.31 9.57 -2.94
C GLU A 202 -16.72 9.30 -1.56
N ILE A 203 -16.71 10.33 -0.70
CA ILE A 203 -16.24 10.22 0.68
C ILE A 203 -17.37 10.79 1.57
N ARG A 204 -17.96 9.92 2.37
CA ARG A 204 -19.00 10.26 3.36
C ARG A 204 -18.40 10.11 4.74
N THR A 205 -18.35 11.18 5.50
CA THR A 205 -17.80 11.20 6.86
C THR A 205 -18.43 12.31 7.68
N ALA A 206 -18.58 12.07 8.97
CA ALA A 206 -18.99 13.10 9.93
C ALA A 206 -18.37 12.76 11.29
N PRO A 207 -18.11 13.76 12.16
CA PRO A 207 -17.60 13.51 13.51
C PRO A 207 -18.47 12.52 14.29
N GLY A 208 -17.87 11.46 14.79
CA GLY A 208 -18.51 10.37 15.53
C GLY A 208 -19.22 9.30 14.68
N HIS A 209 -19.15 9.39 13.35
CA HIS A 209 -19.85 8.46 12.44
C HIS A 209 -18.94 7.65 11.53
N GLY A 210 -17.62 7.64 11.79
CA GLY A 210 -16.65 6.95 10.95
C GLY A 210 -16.51 7.57 9.56
N THR A 211 -15.89 6.81 8.65
CA THR A 211 -15.69 7.23 7.26
C THR A 211 -16.10 6.12 6.30
N HIS A 212 -16.75 6.50 5.22
CA HIS A 212 -17.08 5.64 4.11
C HIS A 212 -16.49 6.22 2.82
N ILE A 213 -15.59 5.47 2.20
CA ILE A 213 -14.95 5.77 0.91
C ILE A 213 -15.51 4.82 -0.12
N GLU A 214 -16.06 5.35 -1.19
CA GLU A 214 -16.60 4.59 -2.31
C GLU A 214 -15.95 5.04 -3.60
N VAL A 215 -15.40 4.09 -4.34
CA VAL A 215 -14.73 4.29 -5.63
C VAL A 215 -15.40 3.42 -6.66
N ASP A 216 -15.75 4.00 -7.79
CA ASP A 216 -16.34 3.31 -8.92
C ASP A 216 -15.55 3.64 -10.18
N VAL A 217 -15.05 2.60 -10.87
CA VAL A 217 -14.19 2.75 -12.05
C VAL A 217 -14.69 1.87 -13.19
N PRO A 218 -14.95 2.42 -14.38
CA PRO A 218 -15.34 1.63 -15.54
C PRO A 218 -14.15 0.80 -16.09
N ILE A 219 -14.39 -0.50 -16.39
CA ILE A 219 -13.44 -1.37 -17.09
C ILE A 219 -13.68 -1.24 -18.59
N GLY A 220 -13.28 -0.18 -19.21
CA GLY A 220 -13.57 -0.09 -20.65
C GLY A 220 -13.46 1.30 -21.24
N GLY A 221 -12.64 2.14 -20.64
CA GLY A 221 -12.34 3.47 -21.14
C GLY A 221 -10.93 3.60 -21.75
N SER A 222 -10.49 2.67 -22.59
CA SER A 222 -9.38 2.96 -23.51
C SER A 222 -9.91 3.90 -24.58
N ALA A 223 -9.91 5.21 -24.30
CA ALA A 223 -10.01 6.19 -25.35
C ALA A 223 -8.73 6.06 -26.22
N HIS A 224 -8.84 5.40 -27.35
CA HIS A 224 -7.95 5.65 -28.47
C HIS A 224 -8.09 7.14 -28.82
N VAL A 225 -7.06 7.92 -28.62
CA VAL A 225 -6.71 9.10 -29.39
C VAL A 225 -5.29 8.97 -29.83
#